data_c91aa802d3edb31aacf8829367936653
#
_entry.id   c91aa802d3edb31aacf8829367936653
#
_cell.length_a   1.000
_cell.length_b   1.000
_cell.length_c   1.000
_cell.angle_alpha   90.00
_cell.angle_beta   90.00
_cell.angle_gamma   90.00
#
_symmetry.space_group_name_H-M   'P 1'
#
loop_
_entity.id
_entity.type
_entity.pdbx_description
1 polymer ?
#
loop_
_entity_poly.entity_id
_entity_poly.type
_entity_poly.pdbx_seq_one_letter_code
_entity_poly.pdbx_strand_id
1 'polypeptide(L)'
;MKQYTFDDIKTIVRPKLGDEVPLTLFRILRIIGMRSLLGESSGQTLYMMGKSVGNMVGASTIDEFRQKIEELKIGIPEVEFVEDDHLVVKLYECITCAGFVYTGELFCDMESGVIAGLLEKVYSKKAKSTQTKSWSVGFNYCEFDIFLY
;
A
#
# COMPACT_ATOMS: atom_id res chain seq x y z
N MET A 1 2.24 -22.94 -13.15
CA MET A 1 2.21 -22.65 -11.69
C MET A 1 0.79 -22.30 -11.30
N LYS A 2 0.27 -22.86 -10.18
CA LYS A 2 -1.09 -22.53 -9.70
C LYS A 2 -1.14 -21.06 -9.28
N GLN A 3 -2.14 -20.34 -9.73
CA GLN A 3 -2.42 -18.97 -9.28
C GLN A 3 -3.32 -19.03 -8.05
N TYR A 4 -2.92 -18.36 -6.98
CA TYR A 4 -3.70 -18.24 -5.75
C TYR A 4 -4.50 -16.94 -5.74
N THR A 5 -5.66 -16.95 -5.09
CA THR A 5 -6.54 -15.81 -4.92
C THR A 5 -6.57 -15.37 -3.46
N PHE A 6 -7.20 -14.22 -3.19
CA PHE A 6 -7.40 -13.76 -1.81
C PHE A 6 -8.20 -14.77 -0.97
N ASP A 7 -9.19 -15.42 -1.58
CA ASP A 7 -10.01 -16.44 -0.90
C ASP A 7 -9.21 -17.66 -0.46
N ASP A 8 -8.14 -18.00 -1.20
CA ASP A 8 -7.27 -19.13 -0.83
C ASP A 8 -6.44 -18.88 0.43
N ILE A 9 -6.19 -17.62 0.80
CA ILE A 9 -5.26 -17.24 1.88
C ILE A 9 -5.93 -16.63 3.11
N LYS A 10 -7.19 -16.23 3.04
CA LYS A 10 -7.88 -15.50 4.13
C LYS A 10 -8.25 -16.36 5.34
N THR A 11 -8.31 -17.69 5.19
CA THR A 11 -8.65 -18.58 6.29
C THR A 11 -7.41 -18.92 7.09
N ILE A 12 -7.36 -18.46 8.33
CA ILE A 12 -6.21 -18.64 9.24
C ILE A 12 -6.59 -19.61 10.34
N VAL A 13 -5.78 -20.65 10.55
CA VAL A 13 -5.96 -21.63 11.63
C VAL A 13 -4.73 -21.61 12.54
N ARG A 14 -4.72 -20.64 13.44
CA ARG A 14 -3.63 -20.45 14.43
C ARG A 14 -4.24 -20.16 15.81
N PRO A 15 -4.81 -21.18 16.50
CA PRO A 15 -5.60 -20.97 17.72
C PRO A 15 -4.81 -20.38 18.89
N LYS A 16 -3.48 -20.47 18.89
CA LYS A 16 -2.63 -19.92 19.94
C LYS A 16 -1.99 -18.58 19.56
N LEU A 17 -1.64 -18.37 18.29
CA LEU A 17 -0.89 -17.20 17.84
C LEU A 17 -1.75 -16.16 17.12
N GLY A 18 -2.96 -16.54 16.69
CA GLY A 18 -3.85 -15.62 15.97
C GLY A 18 -3.41 -15.34 14.53
N ASP A 19 -4.00 -14.34 13.93
CA ASP A 19 -3.83 -13.95 12.54
C ASP A 19 -2.95 -12.70 12.34
N GLU A 20 -2.43 -12.14 13.43
CA GLU A 20 -1.51 -10.99 13.38
C GLU A 20 -0.05 -11.44 13.53
N VAL A 21 0.85 -10.64 12.99
CA VAL A 21 2.30 -10.80 13.16
C VAL A 21 2.92 -9.48 13.62
N PRO A 22 4.07 -9.51 14.30
CA PRO A 22 4.79 -8.28 14.63
C PRO A 22 5.13 -7.50 13.36
N LEU A 23 4.84 -6.19 13.35
CA LEU A 23 5.13 -5.31 12.22
C LEU A 23 6.60 -5.31 11.83
N THR A 24 7.50 -5.52 12.80
CA THR A 24 8.94 -5.66 12.55
C THR A 24 9.25 -6.79 11.57
N LEU A 25 8.55 -7.93 11.66
CA LEU A 25 8.74 -9.04 10.71
C LEU A 25 8.36 -8.62 9.28
N PHE A 26 7.22 -7.95 9.12
CA PHE A 26 6.82 -7.40 7.82
C PHE A 26 7.90 -6.44 7.27
N ARG A 27 8.41 -5.52 8.10
CA ARG A 27 9.42 -4.55 7.69
C ARG A 27 10.76 -5.19 7.34
N ILE A 28 11.18 -6.23 8.05
CA ILE A 28 12.38 -7.01 7.69
C ILE A 28 12.22 -7.59 6.28
N LEU A 29 11.13 -8.28 6.02
CA LEU A 29 10.87 -8.89 4.71
C LEU A 29 10.75 -7.82 3.62
N ARG A 30 9.97 -6.76 3.88
CA ARG A 30 9.63 -5.73 2.91
C ARG A 30 10.80 -4.80 2.59
N ILE A 31 11.49 -4.31 3.61
CA ILE A 31 12.53 -3.27 3.43
C ILE A 31 13.89 -3.93 3.18
N ILE A 32 14.28 -4.89 4.01
CA ILE A 32 15.61 -5.52 3.89
C ILE A 32 15.58 -6.62 2.84
N GLY A 33 14.68 -7.60 2.98
CA GLY A 33 14.65 -8.78 2.12
C GLY A 33 14.36 -8.47 0.67
N MET A 34 13.29 -7.73 0.39
CA MET A 34 12.89 -7.42 -0.99
C MET A 34 13.89 -6.52 -1.71
N ARG A 35 14.45 -5.51 -1.03
CA ARG A 35 15.50 -4.67 -1.64
C ARG A 35 16.78 -5.46 -1.91
N SER A 36 17.15 -6.37 -1.00
CA SER A 36 18.31 -7.24 -1.19
C SER A 36 18.16 -8.17 -2.40
N LEU A 37 16.96 -8.69 -2.64
CA LEU A 37 16.70 -9.59 -3.78
C LEU A 37 16.51 -8.86 -5.11
N LEU A 38 15.82 -7.72 -5.10
CA LEU A 38 15.38 -7.03 -6.31
C LEU A 38 16.29 -5.87 -6.73
N GLY A 39 17.14 -5.40 -5.82
CA GLY A 39 18.05 -4.28 -6.09
C GLY A 39 17.32 -3.02 -6.54
N GLU A 40 17.81 -2.37 -7.59
CA GLU A 40 17.26 -1.12 -8.14
C GLU A 40 15.84 -1.28 -8.72
N SER A 41 15.45 -2.50 -9.11
CA SER A 41 14.10 -2.81 -9.61
C SER A 41 13.07 -2.96 -8.51
N SER A 42 13.46 -2.86 -7.23
CA SER A 42 12.57 -3.12 -6.09
C SER A 42 11.34 -2.22 -6.08
N GLY A 43 11.50 -0.92 -6.31
CA GLY A 43 10.40 0.05 -6.32
C GLY A 43 9.32 -0.31 -7.33
N GLN A 44 9.70 -0.49 -8.59
CA GLN A 44 8.75 -0.84 -9.66
C GLN A 44 8.07 -2.19 -9.41
N THR A 45 8.82 -3.20 -8.98
CA THR A 45 8.28 -4.54 -8.71
C THR A 45 7.29 -4.49 -7.53
N LEU A 46 7.63 -3.79 -6.46
CA LEU A 46 6.77 -3.63 -5.30
C LEU A 46 5.51 -2.82 -5.60
N TYR A 47 5.63 -1.78 -6.44
CA TYR A 47 4.46 -1.05 -6.93
C TYR A 47 3.50 -1.97 -7.70
N MET A 48 4.00 -2.75 -8.63
CA MET A 48 3.18 -3.69 -9.41
C MET A 48 2.55 -4.78 -8.54
N MET A 49 3.31 -5.30 -7.57
CA MET A 49 2.78 -6.24 -6.58
C MET A 49 1.66 -5.61 -5.75
N GLY A 50 1.89 -4.41 -5.22
CA GLY A 50 0.89 -3.67 -4.47
C GLY A 50 -0.38 -3.41 -5.29
N LYS A 51 -0.23 -3.03 -6.56
CA LYS A 51 -1.35 -2.79 -7.48
C LYS A 51 -2.18 -4.07 -7.70
N SER A 52 -1.52 -5.21 -7.85
CA SER A 52 -2.19 -6.51 -7.94
C SER A 52 -2.95 -6.84 -6.64
N VAL A 53 -2.37 -6.57 -5.48
CA VAL A 53 -3.04 -6.74 -4.17
C VAL A 53 -4.27 -5.84 -4.07
N GLY A 54 -4.15 -4.55 -4.38
CA GLY A 54 -5.26 -3.61 -4.36
C GLY A 54 -6.41 -4.03 -5.29
N ASN A 55 -6.09 -4.48 -6.50
CA ASN A 55 -7.08 -5.01 -7.44
C ASN A 55 -7.76 -6.30 -6.94
N MET A 56 -7.00 -7.16 -6.26
CA MET A 56 -7.52 -8.43 -5.71
C MET A 56 -8.44 -8.20 -4.51
N VAL A 57 -8.07 -7.32 -3.59
CA VAL A 57 -8.89 -6.92 -2.43
C VAL A 57 -10.14 -6.20 -2.89
N GLY A 58 -9.99 -5.20 -3.74
CA GLY A 58 -11.08 -4.43 -4.34
C GLY A 58 -11.81 -3.52 -3.35
N ALA A 59 -12.44 -2.51 -3.90
CA ALA A 59 -13.39 -1.62 -3.21
C ALA A 59 -14.35 -1.05 -4.24
N SER A 60 -15.59 -0.78 -3.85
CA SER A 60 -16.63 -0.24 -4.74
C SER A 60 -16.86 1.26 -4.51
N THR A 61 -16.48 1.77 -3.35
CA THR A 61 -16.65 3.17 -2.95
C THR A 61 -15.39 3.70 -2.26
N ILE A 62 -15.28 5.02 -2.13
CA ILE A 62 -14.21 5.65 -1.36
C ILE A 62 -14.27 5.26 0.12
N ASP A 63 -15.44 5.06 0.68
CA ASP A 63 -15.57 4.63 2.07
C ASP A 63 -15.09 3.18 2.25
N GLU A 64 -15.39 2.29 1.31
CA GLU A 64 -14.83 0.94 1.29
C GLU A 64 -13.30 0.97 1.09
N PHE A 65 -12.79 1.84 0.23
CA PHE A 65 -11.35 2.04 0.06
C PHE A 65 -10.69 2.39 1.41
N ARG A 66 -11.22 3.37 2.14
CA ARG A 66 -10.71 3.74 3.47
C ARG A 66 -10.77 2.56 4.43
N GLN A 67 -11.91 1.90 4.50
CA GLN A 67 -12.13 0.74 5.37
C GLN A 67 -11.12 -0.38 5.07
N LYS A 68 -10.89 -0.73 3.80
CA LYS A 68 -9.95 -1.80 3.41
C LYS A 68 -8.50 -1.47 3.79
N ILE A 69 -8.06 -0.24 3.59
CA ILE A 69 -6.72 0.21 4.00
C ILE A 69 -6.53 0.06 5.52
N GLU A 70 -7.53 0.44 6.32
CA GLU A 70 -7.48 0.35 7.78
C GLU A 70 -7.60 -1.10 8.28
N GLU A 71 -8.51 -1.90 7.73
CA GLU A 71 -8.68 -3.32 8.08
C GLU A 71 -7.41 -4.14 7.85
N LEU A 72 -6.71 -3.85 6.75
CA LEU A 72 -5.42 -4.47 6.42
C LEU A 72 -4.26 -3.86 7.22
N LYS A 73 -4.54 -2.88 8.07
CA LYS A 73 -3.54 -2.16 8.88
C LYS A 73 -2.39 -1.58 8.05
N ILE A 74 -2.69 -1.17 6.82
CA ILE A 74 -1.73 -0.49 5.94
C ILE A 74 -1.49 0.93 6.42
N GLY A 75 -2.52 1.59 6.94
CA GLY A 75 -2.48 2.92 7.52
C GLY A 75 -3.87 3.52 7.66
N ILE A 76 -3.93 4.81 7.99
CA ILE A 76 -5.17 5.60 8.11
C ILE A 76 -5.21 6.58 6.95
N PRO A 77 -6.06 6.35 5.92
CA PRO A 77 -6.09 7.18 4.73
C PRO A 77 -6.99 8.42 4.88
N GLU A 78 -6.49 9.54 4.41
CA GLU A 78 -7.25 10.78 4.19
C GLU A 78 -7.21 11.09 2.70
N VAL A 79 -8.39 11.26 2.09
CA VAL A 79 -8.54 11.48 0.65
C VAL A 79 -8.95 12.90 0.37
N GLU A 80 -8.18 13.59 -0.45
CA GLU A 80 -8.45 14.92 -0.97
C GLU A 80 -8.73 14.84 -2.48
N PHE A 81 -9.87 15.37 -2.90
CA PHE A 81 -10.24 15.45 -4.31
C PHE A 81 -9.76 16.80 -4.86
N VAL A 82 -8.80 16.76 -5.78
CA VAL A 82 -8.23 17.97 -6.38
C VAL A 82 -9.00 18.36 -7.64
N GLU A 83 -9.22 17.39 -8.52
CA GLU A 83 -10.00 17.49 -9.76
C GLU A 83 -10.71 16.16 -10.02
N ASP A 84 -11.52 16.07 -11.06
CA ASP A 84 -12.29 14.87 -11.40
C ASP A 84 -11.44 13.60 -11.58
N ASP A 85 -10.23 13.76 -12.10
CA ASP A 85 -9.29 12.67 -12.38
C ASP A 85 -8.00 12.74 -11.53
N HIS A 86 -7.97 13.63 -10.51
CA HIS A 86 -6.81 13.83 -9.66
C HIS A 86 -7.18 13.83 -8.17
N LEU A 87 -6.58 12.91 -7.44
CA LEU A 87 -6.73 12.76 -5.99
C LEU A 87 -5.37 12.80 -5.30
N VAL A 88 -5.37 13.25 -4.06
CA VAL A 88 -4.25 13.10 -3.15
C VAL A 88 -4.69 12.23 -1.97
N VAL A 89 -3.92 11.21 -1.65
CA VAL A 89 -4.13 10.37 -0.48
C VAL A 89 -2.99 10.58 0.49
N LYS A 90 -3.31 11.06 1.69
CA LYS A 90 -2.40 11.05 2.83
C LYS A 90 -2.61 9.76 3.61
N LEU A 91 -1.53 9.12 4.01
CA LEU A 91 -1.56 7.88 4.76
C LEU A 91 -0.80 8.05 6.07
N TYR A 92 -1.54 8.12 7.16
CA TYR A 92 -0.99 8.16 8.50
C TYR A 92 -0.72 6.74 9.00
N GLU A 93 0.20 6.59 9.95
CA GLU A 93 0.58 5.30 10.52
C GLU A 93 0.96 4.24 9.47
N CYS A 94 1.64 4.67 8.40
CA CYS A 94 2.03 3.80 7.29
C CYS A 94 2.77 2.55 7.79
N ILE A 95 2.29 1.38 7.38
CA ILE A 95 2.83 0.06 7.74
C ILE A 95 4.34 -0.05 7.48
N THR A 96 4.82 0.54 6.39
CA THR A 96 6.23 0.44 5.99
C THR A 96 7.11 1.47 6.70
N CYS A 97 6.69 2.73 6.79
CA CYS A 97 7.63 3.80 7.16
C CYS A 97 7.27 4.62 8.40
N ALA A 98 6.12 4.43 9.06
CA ALA A 98 5.81 5.21 10.26
C ALA A 98 6.88 5.05 11.35
N GLY A 99 7.50 6.16 11.76
CA GLY A 99 8.63 6.17 12.67
C GLY A 99 10.00 5.89 12.04
N PHE A 100 10.09 5.80 10.72
CA PHE A 100 11.34 5.51 10.02
C PHE A 100 12.30 6.71 10.11
N VAL A 101 13.59 6.42 10.17
CA VAL A 101 14.63 7.46 10.19
C VAL A 101 14.72 8.19 8.86
N TYR A 102 15.20 9.43 8.89
CA TYR A 102 15.45 10.17 7.67
C TYR A 102 16.55 9.50 6.83
N THR A 103 16.22 9.18 5.58
CA THR A 103 17.14 8.59 4.61
C THR A 103 17.29 9.42 3.34
N GLY A 104 16.36 10.34 3.08
CA GLY A 104 16.27 11.11 1.84
C GLY A 104 15.64 10.33 0.68
N GLU A 105 15.18 9.09 0.90
CA GLU A 105 14.60 8.24 -0.14
C GLU A 105 13.12 7.94 0.13
N LEU A 106 12.32 7.93 -0.93
CA LEU A 106 10.95 7.44 -0.93
C LEU A 106 10.96 5.93 -1.24
N PHE A 107 10.25 5.11 -0.45
CA PHE A 107 10.23 3.66 -0.67
C PHE A 107 8.90 2.96 -0.33
N CYS A 108 7.80 3.70 -0.20
CA CYS A 108 6.48 3.12 0.01
C CYS A 108 5.78 2.79 -1.31
N ASP A 109 6.52 2.19 -2.24
CA ASP A 109 6.03 1.84 -3.59
C ASP A 109 4.90 0.80 -3.52
N MET A 110 4.98 -0.16 -2.60
CA MET A 110 3.95 -1.18 -2.44
C MET A 110 2.62 -0.55 -2.01
N GLU A 111 2.64 0.34 -1.03
CA GLU A 111 1.47 1.07 -0.55
C GLU A 111 0.89 1.95 -1.66
N SER A 112 1.76 2.63 -2.41
CA SER A 112 1.37 3.40 -3.60
C SER A 112 0.63 2.52 -4.61
N GLY A 113 1.13 1.33 -4.87
CA GLY A 113 0.49 0.34 -5.73
C GLY A 113 -0.86 -0.12 -5.19
N VAL A 114 -0.95 -0.49 -3.90
CA VAL A 114 -2.22 -0.93 -3.27
C VAL A 114 -3.29 0.15 -3.41
N ILE A 115 -2.95 1.40 -3.12
CA ILE A 115 -3.85 2.54 -3.27
C ILE A 115 -4.33 2.65 -4.72
N ALA A 116 -3.41 2.62 -5.70
CA ALA A 116 -3.78 2.66 -7.11
C ALA A 116 -4.72 1.52 -7.50
N GLY A 117 -4.42 0.29 -7.09
CA GLY A 117 -5.22 -0.89 -7.41
C GLY A 117 -6.63 -0.85 -6.83
N LEU A 118 -6.79 -0.39 -5.59
CA LEU A 118 -8.09 -0.19 -4.96
C LEU A 118 -8.90 0.89 -5.68
N LEU A 119 -8.28 2.03 -6.00
CA LEU A 119 -8.95 3.14 -6.69
C LEU A 119 -9.34 2.79 -8.14
N GLU A 120 -8.59 1.93 -8.82
CA GLU A 120 -9.02 1.39 -10.12
C GLU A 120 -10.37 0.67 -10.03
N LYS A 121 -10.61 -0.04 -8.93
CA LYS A 121 -11.90 -0.72 -8.69
C LYS A 121 -13.02 0.27 -8.37
N VAL A 122 -12.72 1.26 -7.52
CA VAL A 122 -13.71 2.29 -7.14
C VAL A 122 -14.21 3.07 -8.37
N TYR A 123 -13.29 3.49 -9.23
CA TYR A 123 -13.61 4.39 -10.35
C TYR A 123 -13.83 3.68 -11.69
N SER A 124 -13.55 2.39 -11.79
CA SER A 124 -13.53 1.63 -13.06
C SER A 124 -12.66 2.31 -14.13
N LYS A 125 -11.57 2.94 -13.70
CA LYS A 125 -10.56 3.61 -14.52
C LYS A 125 -9.18 3.05 -14.20
N LYS A 126 -8.20 3.29 -15.05
CA LYS A 126 -6.81 3.06 -14.69
C LYS A 126 -6.34 4.14 -13.70
N ALA A 127 -5.46 3.76 -12.80
CA ALA A 127 -4.88 4.67 -11.83
C ALA A 127 -3.35 4.58 -11.82
N LYS A 128 -2.71 5.74 -11.71
CA LYS A 128 -1.29 5.87 -11.43
C LYS A 128 -1.12 6.61 -10.14
N SER A 129 -0.39 6.03 -9.20
CA SER A 129 -0.04 6.64 -7.93
C SER A 129 1.47 6.91 -7.87
N THR A 130 1.84 8.06 -7.35
CA THR A 130 3.23 8.46 -7.14
C THR A 130 3.38 8.97 -5.72
N GLN A 131 4.31 8.41 -4.95
CA GLN A 131 4.60 8.90 -3.61
C GLN A 131 5.30 10.26 -3.68
N THR A 132 4.86 11.22 -2.86
CA THR A 132 5.42 12.57 -2.78
C THR A 132 6.00 12.90 -1.42
N LYS A 133 5.50 12.29 -0.33
CA LYS A 133 5.97 12.50 1.04
C LYS A 133 6.06 11.20 1.82
N SER A 134 6.94 11.16 2.82
CA SER A 134 7.18 10.01 3.69
C SER A 134 7.91 10.42 4.97
N TRP A 135 7.86 9.56 5.99
CA TRP A 135 8.71 9.65 7.17
C TRP A 135 10.19 9.69 6.79
N SER A 136 10.60 8.88 5.82
CA SER A 136 11.98 8.78 5.34
C SER A 136 12.52 10.05 4.67
N VAL A 137 11.66 11.01 4.36
CA VAL A 137 12.04 12.33 3.81
C VAL A 137 11.58 13.49 4.69
N GLY A 138 11.28 13.23 5.98
CA GLY A 138 11.07 14.27 6.98
C GLY A 138 9.62 14.66 7.28
N PHE A 139 8.65 13.92 6.78
CA PHE A 139 7.22 14.10 7.10
C PHE A 139 6.77 13.05 8.15
N ASN A 140 5.64 13.28 8.80
CA ASN A 140 5.03 12.34 9.73
C ASN A 140 3.82 11.59 9.14
N TYR A 141 3.73 11.53 7.83
CA TYR A 141 2.75 10.79 7.02
C TYR A 141 3.35 10.50 5.65
N CYS A 142 2.74 9.56 4.92
CA CYS A 142 2.97 9.40 3.49
C CYS A 142 1.93 10.18 2.71
N GLU A 143 2.30 10.68 1.54
CA GLU A 143 1.38 11.30 0.60
C GLU A 143 1.58 10.70 -0.78
N PHE A 144 0.47 10.44 -1.44
CA PHE A 144 0.44 9.84 -2.77
C PHE A 144 -0.42 10.71 -3.69
N ASP A 145 0.14 11.05 -4.84
CA ASP A 145 -0.51 11.79 -5.90
C ASP A 145 -1.08 10.81 -6.92
N ILE A 146 -2.39 10.82 -7.15
CA ILE A 146 -3.09 9.80 -7.93
C ILE A 146 -3.81 10.43 -9.12
N PHE A 147 -3.51 9.91 -10.32
CA PHE A 147 -4.19 10.27 -11.55
C PHE A 147 -4.99 9.08 -12.09
N LEU A 148 -6.27 9.35 -12.43
CA LEU A 148 -7.18 8.41 -13.08
C LEU A 148 -7.22 8.68 -14.59
N TYR A 149 -7.31 7.61 -15.42
CA TYR A 149 -7.35 7.75 -16.89
C TYR A 149 -8.01 6.56 -17.60
#